data_bde019da52afcf6db9eafa8b0d9e4154
#
_entry.id   bde019da52afcf6db9eafa8b0d9e4154
#
_cell.length_a   1.000
_cell.length_b   1.000
_cell.length_c   1.000
_cell.angle_alpha   90.00
_cell.angle_beta   90.00
_cell.angle_gamma   90.00
#
_symmetry.space_group_name_H-M   'P 1'
#
loop_
_entity.id
_entity.type
_entity.pdbx_description
1 polymer ?
#
loop_
_entity_poly.entity_id
_entity_poly.type
_entity_poly.pdbx_seq_one_letter_code
_entity_poly.pdbx_strand_id
1 'polypeptide(L)'
;MNAPAKQLHNNPTDARPAMVIPTVRQPDFDLADDVPKYWWDNDPLKTLLLGALSASFPAGERFFIDSVRHFQDRIDDPELKKAVRAFIGQEAHHSKEH
;
A
#
# COMPACT_ATOMS: atom_id res chain seq x y z
N MET A 1 50.70 -19.00 5.71
CA MET A 1 50.04 -18.62 6.98
C MET A 1 48.60 -18.22 6.64
N ASN A 2 47.64 -19.07 6.99
CA ASN A 2 46.23 -18.75 6.76
C ASN A 2 45.73 -17.86 7.89
N ALA A 3 45.26 -16.66 7.56
CA ALA A 3 44.57 -15.81 8.52
C ALA A 3 43.23 -16.46 8.91
N PRO A 4 42.86 -16.48 10.21
CA PRO A 4 41.59 -17.06 10.61
C PRO A 4 40.41 -16.22 10.04
N ALA A 5 39.46 -16.91 9.44
CA ALA A 5 38.22 -16.32 8.99
C ALA A 5 37.54 -15.60 10.18
N LYS A 6 37.29 -14.31 10.01
CA LYS A 6 36.53 -13.51 10.98
C LYS A 6 35.12 -14.11 11.11
N GLN A 7 34.83 -14.76 12.22
CA GLN A 7 33.50 -15.14 12.58
C GLN A 7 32.67 -13.86 12.73
N LEU A 8 31.72 -13.67 11.83
CA LEU A 8 30.67 -12.67 11.98
C LEU A 8 29.86 -13.06 13.22
N HIS A 9 30.01 -12.29 14.29
CA HIS A 9 29.16 -12.40 15.46
C HIS A 9 27.74 -12.01 15.02
N ASN A 10 26.88 -13.01 14.89
CA ASN A 10 25.44 -12.78 14.80
C ASN A 10 24.99 -12.19 16.14
N ASN A 11 24.81 -10.90 16.19
CA ASN A 11 24.25 -10.20 17.34
C ASN A 11 22.76 -10.54 17.44
N PRO A 12 22.27 -11.06 18.57
CA PRO A 12 20.84 -11.41 18.72
C PRO A 12 19.86 -10.23 18.57
N THR A 13 20.38 -9.01 18.52
CA THR A 13 19.61 -7.78 18.28
C THR A 13 19.32 -7.47 16.80
N ASP A 14 19.86 -8.27 15.87
CA ASP A 14 19.69 -8.08 14.42
C ASP A 14 18.52 -8.89 13.84
N ALA A 15 17.63 -9.41 14.67
CA ALA A 15 16.40 -10.04 14.21
C ALA A 15 15.52 -8.97 13.55
N ARG A 16 15.40 -9.01 12.22
CA ARG A 16 14.40 -8.21 11.53
C ARG A 16 13.03 -8.46 12.15
N PRO A 17 12.26 -7.41 12.45
CA PRO A 17 10.87 -7.60 12.86
C PRO A 17 10.14 -8.44 11.81
N ALA A 18 9.26 -9.35 12.25
CA ALA A 18 8.46 -10.16 11.35
C ALA A 18 7.72 -9.26 10.37
N MET A 19 7.81 -9.57 9.07
CA MET A 19 7.14 -8.78 8.03
C MET A 19 5.62 -8.95 8.15
N VAL A 20 4.92 -7.84 8.26
CA VAL A 20 3.46 -7.85 8.21
C VAL A 20 3.03 -7.91 6.75
N ILE A 21 2.40 -9.02 6.38
CA ILE A 21 1.80 -9.17 5.04
C ILE A 21 0.38 -8.60 5.10
N PRO A 22 0.05 -7.57 4.30
CA PRO A 22 -1.29 -7.00 4.30
C PRO A 22 -2.34 -8.04 3.87
N THR A 23 -3.46 -8.05 4.56
CA THR A 23 -4.64 -8.80 4.12
C THR A 23 -5.36 -7.97 3.06
N VAL A 24 -5.45 -8.50 1.85
CA VAL A 24 -6.17 -7.84 0.75
C VAL A 24 -7.66 -7.84 1.07
N ARG A 25 -8.27 -6.65 1.08
CA ARG A 25 -9.70 -6.44 1.29
C ARG A 25 -10.33 -5.95 -0.01
N GLN A 26 -11.56 -6.36 -0.23
CA GLN A 26 -12.38 -5.88 -1.35
C GLN A 26 -13.60 -5.16 -0.75
N PRO A 27 -13.45 -3.90 -0.32
CA PRO A 27 -14.61 -3.15 0.14
C PRO A 27 -15.56 -2.92 -1.05
N ASP A 28 -16.83 -2.96 -0.78
CA ASP A 28 -17.89 -2.54 -1.67
C ASP A 28 -18.79 -1.61 -0.87
N PHE A 29 -18.49 -0.31 -0.99
CA PHE A 29 -19.29 0.70 -0.34
C PHE A 29 -20.52 0.96 -1.23
N ASP A 30 -21.60 0.26 -0.98
CA ASP A 30 -22.89 0.46 -1.65
C ASP A 30 -23.42 1.87 -1.29
N LEU A 31 -22.84 2.87 -1.93
CA LEU A 31 -23.23 4.26 -1.71
C LEU A 31 -24.60 4.50 -2.33
N ALA A 32 -25.52 5.02 -1.52
CA ALA A 32 -26.86 5.34 -1.98
C ALA A 32 -26.86 6.41 -3.09
N ASP A 33 -27.75 6.30 -4.05
CA ASP A 33 -27.88 7.24 -5.16
C ASP A 33 -28.33 8.66 -4.71
N ASP A 34 -28.83 8.76 -3.49
CA ASP A 34 -29.38 10.00 -2.90
C ASP A 34 -28.40 10.72 -1.97
N VAL A 35 -27.09 10.50 -2.14
CA VAL A 35 -26.07 11.23 -1.38
C VAL A 35 -26.25 12.74 -1.58
N PRO A 36 -26.38 13.54 -0.49
CA PRO A 36 -26.55 14.98 -0.60
C PRO A 36 -25.41 15.65 -1.37
N LYS A 37 -25.69 16.69 -2.13
CA LYS A 37 -24.68 17.46 -2.90
C LYS A 37 -23.49 17.88 -2.04
N TYR A 38 -23.76 18.32 -0.82
CA TYR A 38 -22.75 18.69 0.18
C TYR A 38 -22.80 17.67 1.33
N TRP A 39 -22.29 16.46 1.03
CA TRP A 39 -22.41 15.30 1.89
C TRP A 39 -21.63 15.42 3.20
N TRP A 40 -20.59 16.29 3.26
CA TRP A 40 -19.89 16.51 4.50
C TRP A 40 -20.40 17.76 5.20
N ASP A 41 -21.17 17.56 6.27
CA ASP A 41 -21.64 18.60 7.18
C ASP A 41 -22.42 19.73 6.46
N ASN A 42 -23.04 19.41 5.33
CA ASN A 42 -23.70 20.39 4.43
C ASN A 42 -22.81 21.61 4.08
N ASP A 43 -21.49 21.42 4.10
CA ASP A 43 -20.50 22.45 3.82
C ASP A 43 -19.88 22.25 2.42
N PRO A 44 -20.05 23.22 1.50
CA PRO A 44 -19.51 23.09 0.15
C PRO A 44 -17.98 23.06 0.12
N LEU A 45 -17.29 23.80 0.96
CA LEU A 45 -15.83 23.83 0.98
C LEU A 45 -15.24 22.49 1.44
N LYS A 46 -15.76 21.95 2.54
CA LYS A 46 -15.33 20.64 3.06
C LYS A 46 -15.58 19.54 2.03
N THR A 47 -16.77 19.51 1.45
CA THR A 47 -17.17 18.51 0.45
C THR A 47 -16.30 18.59 -0.81
N LEU A 48 -16.09 19.78 -1.35
CA LEU A 48 -15.29 19.97 -2.56
C LEU A 48 -13.81 19.66 -2.33
N LEU A 49 -13.26 20.03 -1.17
CA LEU A 49 -11.88 19.74 -0.81
C LEU A 49 -11.63 18.23 -0.73
N LEU A 50 -12.48 17.48 -0.02
CA LEU A 50 -12.34 16.04 0.08
C LEU A 50 -12.64 15.33 -1.24
N GLY A 51 -13.60 15.82 -2.00
CA GLY A 51 -13.89 15.28 -3.32
C GLY A 51 -12.71 15.45 -4.28
N ALA A 52 -12.07 16.61 -4.28
CA ALA A 52 -10.89 16.87 -5.09
C ALA A 52 -9.70 16.00 -4.66
N LEU A 53 -9.50 15.82 -3.35
CA LEU A 53 -8.47 14.95 -2.80
C LEU A 53 -8.74 13.49 -3.19
N SER A 54 -9.94 12.99 -3.00
CA SER A 54 -10.36 11.64 -3.40
C SER A 54 -10.14 11.40 -4.89
N ALA A 55 -10.51 12.35 -5.74
CA ALA A 55 -10.32 12.25 -7.19
C ALA A 55 -8.84 12.16 -7.61
N SER A 56 -7.91 12.62 -6.78
CA SER A 56 -6.46 12.53 -7.06
C SER A 56 -5.84 11.18 -6.68
N PHE A 57 -6.46 10.41 -5.80
CA PHE A 57 -5.91 9.17 -5.27
C PHE A 57 -5.70 8.08 -6.33
N PRO A 58 -6.61 7.82 -7.29
CA PRO A 58 -6.39 6.78 -8.30
C PRO A 58 -5.10 6.97 -9.11
N ALA A 59 -4.74 8.22 -9.42
CA ALA A 59 -3.49 8.53 -10.10
C ALA A 59 -2.26 8.24 -9.22
N GLY A 60 -2.32 8.62 -7.94
CA GLY A 60 -1.27 8.34 -6.95
C GLY A 60 -1.09 6.86 -6.69
N GLU A 61 -2.17 6.12 -6.54
CA GLU A 61 -2.16 4.67 -6.32
C GLU A 61 -1.61 3.92 -7.53
N ARG A 62 -1.95 4.35 -8.74
CA ARG A 62 -1.35 3.82 -9.97
C ARG A 62 0.16 4.04 -9.99
N PHE A 63 0.61 5.23 -9.59
CA PHE A 63 2.03 5.52 -9.46
C PHE A 63 2.71 4.59 -8.46
N PHE A 64 2.10 4.31 -7.31
CA PHE A 64 2.63 3.37 -6.33
C PHE A 64 2.71 1.94 -6.89
N ILE A 65 1.65 1.48 -7.54
CA ILE A 65 1.60 0.15 -8.16
C ILE A 65 2.71 0.01 -9.21
N ASP A 66 2.85 0.98 -10.10
CA ASP A 66 3.84 0.95 -11.18
C ASP A 66 5.27 1.01 -10.64
N SER A 67 5.51 1.83 -9.61
CA SER A 67 6.81 1.94 -8.95
C SER A 67 7.22 0.62 -8.31
N VAL A 68 6.31 -0.03 -7.59
CA VAL A 68 6.59 -1.31 -6.93
C VAL A 68 6.78 -2.42 -7.96
N ARG A 69 5.96 -2.47 -9.00
CA ARG A 69 6.10 -3.44 -10.11
C ARG A 69 7.43 -3.31 -10.83
N HIS A 70 7.95 -2.10 -11.00
CA HIS A 70 9.25 -1.87 -11.64
C HIS A 70 10.39 -2.60 -10.92
N PHE A 71 10.31 -2.72 -9.60
CA PHE A 71 11.33 -3.37 -8.78
C PHE A 71 10.99 -4.82 -8.42
N GLN A 72 9.80 -5.30 -8.73
CA GLN A 72 9.29 -6.60 -8.32
C GLN A 72 10.20 -7.77 -8.72
N ASP A 73 10.77 -7.72 -9.93
CA ASP A 73 11.64 -8.79 -10.45
C ASP A 73 13.02 -8.83 -9.79
N ARG A 74 13.38 -7.79 -9.04
CA ARG A 74 14.66 -7.70 -8.31
C ARG A 74 14.55 -8.21 -6.86
N ILE A 75 13.37 -8.60 -6.44
CA ILE A 75 13.11 -9.08 -5.09
C ILE A 75 13.31 -10.59 -5.09
N ASP A 76 14.26 -11.08 -4.28
CA ASP A 76 14.53 -12.51 -4.13
C ASP A 76 13.80 -13.11 -2.92
N ASP A 77 13.57 -12.31 -1.88
CA ASP A 77 12.88 -12.72 -0.66
C ASP A 77 11.42 -13.11 -0.93
N PRO A 78 11.02 -14.39 -0.67
CA PRO A 78 9.66 -14.86 -0.95
C PRO A 78 8.60 -14.20 -0.06
N GLU A 79 8.92 -13.83 1.17
CA GLU A 79 7.99 -13.11 2.05
C GLU A 79 7.74 -11.69 1.54
N LEU A 80 8.79 -10.99 1.12
CA LEU A 80 8.68 -9.68 0.52
C LEU A 80 7.90 -9.74 -0.80
N LYS A 81 8.12 -10.74 -1.64
CA LYS A 81 7.31 -10.97 -2.85
C LYS A 81 5.83 -11.11 -2.53
N LYS A 82 5.50 -11.82 -1.46
CA LYS A 82 4.11 -12.01 -1.02
C LYS A 82 3.50 -10.69 -0.54
N ALA A 83 4.25 -9.92 0.25
CA ALA A 83 3.83 -8.61 0.74
C ALA A 83 3.60 -7.63 -0.42
N VAL A 84 4.48 -7.60 -1.41
CA VAL A 84 4.37 -6.78 -2.63
C VAL A 84 3.11 -7.13 -3.43
N ARG A 85 2.81 -8.40 -3.64
CA ARG A 85 1.57 -8.81 -4.32
C ARG A 85 0.33 -8.38 -3.55
N ALA A 86 0.34 -8.53 -2.23
CA ALA A 86 -0.77 -8.09 -1.37
C ALA A 86 -0.96 -6.56 -1.43
N PHE A 87 0.12 -5.79 -1.40
CA PHE A 87 0.10 -4.34 -1.54
C PHE A 87 -0.52 -3.92 -2.90
N ILE A 88 -0.01 -4.46 -4.00
CA ILE A 88 -0.53 -4.15 -5.34
C ILE A 88 -2.03 -4.47 -5.46
N GLY A 89 -2.46 -5.62 -4.93
CA GLY A 89 -3.86 -6.01 -4.90
C GLY A 89 -4.72 -5.06 -4.07
N GLN A 90 -4.24 -4.63 -2.91
CA GLN A 90 -4.97 -3.72 -2.04
C GLN A 90 -5.10 -2.32 -2.67
N GLU A 91 -4.04 -1.79 -3.27
CA GLU A 91 -4.08 -0.49 -3.95
C GLU A 91 -5.03 -0.51 -5.16
N ALA A 92 -5.09 -1.62 -5.91
CA ALA A 92 -6.02 -1.76 -7.02
C ALA A 92 -7.48 -1.75 -6.56
N HIS A 93 -7.79 -2.39 -5.42
CA HIS A 93 -9.14 -2.34 -4.83
C HIS A 93 -9.46 -0.97 -4.25
N HIS A 94 -8.51 -0.34 -3.58
CA HIS A 94 -8.68 0.99 -3.01
C HIS A 94 -8.96 2.04 -4.10
N SER A 95 -8.22 2.00 -5.19
CA SER A 95 -8.42 2.90 -6.34
C SER A 95 -9.81 2.81 -6.95
N LYS A 96 -10.45 1.64 -6.91
CA LYS A 96 -11.81 1.45 -7.40
C LYS A 96 -12.85 2.22 -6.57
N GLU A 97 -12.59 2.39 -5.26
CA GLU A 97 -13.53 3.03 -4.34
C GLU A 97 -13.45 4.57 -4.37
N HIS A 98 -12.39 5.13 -4.92
CA HIS A 98 -12.25 6.57 -5.14
C HIS A 98 -12.83 6.99 -6.49
#